data_2aa360e7db7afcddadd4545d27435d4e
#
_entry.id   2aa360e7db7afcddadd4545d27435d4e
#
_cell.length_a   1.000
_cell.length_b   1.000
_cell.length_c   1.000
_cell.angle_alpha   90.00
_cell.angle_beta   90.00
_cell.angle_gamma   90.00
#
_symmetry.space_group_name_H-M   'P 1'
#
loop_
_entity.id
_entity.type
_entity.pdbx_description
1 polymer ?
#
loop_
_entity_poly.entity_id
_entity_poly.type
_entity_poly.pdbx_seq_one_letter_code
_entity_poly.pdbx_strand_id
1 'polypeptide(L)'
;MTHQRPYRHTLGLIVLAELLATSVWFTGNSAAADLERLWGLTPAGVGHLVAAVQAGFIAGTLIFAVTGLADHLAASRLFALCAVGAALSNAGFALLSRGLPDALVWRFLTGMTLAGVYPIGMKLVVSWSPRETG
;
A
#
# COMPACT_ATOMS: atom_id res chain seq x y z
N MET A 1 -19.16 14.93 28.57
CA MET A 1 -18.92 13.55 28.05
C MET A 1 -19.13 13.39 26.53
N THR A 2 -19.22 14.46 25.73
CA THR A 2 -19.63 14.42 24.31
C THR A 2 -18.49 14.60 23.29
N HIS A 3 -17.24 14.85 23.71
CA HIS A 3 -16.11 15.08 22.80
C HIS A 3 -15.37 13.80 22.31
N GLN A 4 -15.70 12.63 22.82
CA GLN A 4 -15.02 11.37 22.44
C GLN A 4 -15.58 10.68 21.19
N ARG A 5 -16.81 10.97 20.77
CA ARG A 5 -17.45 10.31 19.62
C ARG A 5 -16.77 10.62 18.28
N PRO A 6 -16.47 11.88 17.90
CA PRO A 6 -15.85 12.17 16.60
C PRO A 6 -14.45 11.55 16.47
N TYR A 7 -13.72 11.49 17.56
CA TYR A 7 -12.39 10.91 17.64
C TYR A 7 -12.37 9.41 17.30
N ARG A 8 -13.24 8.61 17.93
CA ARG A 8 -13.31 7.14 17.71
C ARG A 8 -13.71 6.80 16.27
N HIS A 9 -14.61 7.58 15.67
CA HIS A 9 -14.99 7.40 14.27
C HIS A 9 -13.84 7.72 13.33
N THR A 10 -13.12 8.82 13.54
CA THR A 10 -11.98 9.21 12.71
C THR A 10 -10.86 8.17 12.79
N LEU A 11 -10.53 7.72 13.99
CA LEU A 11 -9.52 6.67 14.19
C LEU A 11 -9.94 5.36 13.51
N GLY A 12 -11.20 4.96 13.66
CA GLY A 12 -11.74 3.76 12.99
C GLY A 12 -11.67 3.85 11.47
N LEU A 13 -11.95 5.02 10.90
CA LEU A 13 -11.84 5.26 9.45
C LEU A 13 -10.38 5.19 8.98
N ILE A 14 -9.43 5.76 9.74
CA ILE A 14 -8.00 5.70 9.40
C ILE A 14 -7.52 4.24 9.41
N VAL A 15 -7.85 3.49 10.46
CA VAL A 15 -7.46 2.07 10.59
C VAL A 15 -8.07 1.23 9.47
N LEU A 16 -9.35 1.46 9.13
CA LEU A 16 -10.00 0.76 8.03
C LEU A 16 -9.36 1.10 6.68
N ALA A 17 -9.07 2.38 6.43
CA ALA A 17 -8.42 2.82 5.21
C ALA A 17 -7.01 2.21 5.08
N GLU A 18 -6.25 2.14 6.18
CA GLU A 18 -4.95 1.51 6.23
C GLU A 18 -5.03 0.02 5.92
N LEU A 19 -5.98 -0.69 6.54
CA LEU A 19 -6.21 -2.11 6.31
C LEU A 19 -6.55 -2.39 4.84
N LEU A 20 -7.47 -1.62 4.25
CA LEU A 20 -7.88 -1.78 2.86
C LEU A 20 -6.73 -1.45 1.89
N ALA A 21 -6.01 -0.37 2.13
CA ALA A 21 -4.91 0.03 1.27
C ALA A 21 -3.74 -0.96 1.33
N THR A 22 -3.39 -1.49 2.51
CA THR A 22 -2.34 -2.50 2.67
C THR A 22 -2.74 -3.88 2.15
N SER A 23 -4.01 -4.19 2.05
CA SER A 23 -4.48 -5.49 1.54
C SER A 23 -4.00 -5.79 0.12
N VAL A 24 -3.78 -4.77 -0.71
CA VAL A 24 -3.28 -4.93 -2.09
C VAL A 24 -1.85 -5.49 -2.15
N TRP A 25 -1.10 -5.44 -1.04
CA TRP A 25 0.20 -6.11 -0.93
C TRP A 25 0.10 -7.61 -1.24
N PHE A 26 -0.96 -8.23 -0.77
CA PHE A 26 -1.14 -9.69 -0.82
C PHE A 26 -1.81 -10.19 -2.11
N THR A 27 -2.21 -9.31 -3.02
CA THR A 27 -2.96 -9.67 -4.24
C THR A 27 -2.21 -10.70 -5.09
N GLY A 28 -0.89 -10.58 -5.23
CA GLY A 28 -0.08 -11.53 -5.97
C GLY A 28 -0.15 -12.95 -5.39
N ASN A 29 -0.10 -13.07 -4.06
CA ASN A 29 -0.20 -14.36 -3.38
C ASN A 29 -1.62 -14.95 -3.48
N SER A 30 -2.64 -14.10 -3.33
CA SER A 30 -4.04 -14.53 -3.42
C SER A 30 -4.41 -15.04 -4.83
N ALA A 31 -3.78 -14.49 -5.87
CA ALA A 31 -3.98 -14.88 -7.25
C ALA A 31 -3.03 -15.98 -7.75
N ALA A 32 -2.09 -16.46 -6.91
CA ALA A 32 -1.00 -17.35 -7.33
C ALA A 32 -1.49 -18.57 -8.12
N ALA A 33 -2.48 -19.30 -7.61
CA ALA A 33 -3.00 -20.49 -8.27
C ALA A 33 -3.66 -20.20 -9.64
N ASP A 34 -4.31 -19.05 -9.76
CA ASP A 34 -4.89 -18.64 -11.04
C ASP A 34 -3.81 -18.22 -12.05
N LEU A 35 -2.78 -17.52 -11.60
CA LEU A 35 -1.64 -17.10 -12.42
C LEU A 35 -0.81 -18.30 -12.88
N GLU A 36 -0.60 -19.29 -12.02
CA GLU A 36 0.03 -20.55 -12.40
C GLU A 36 -0.77 -21.27 -13.51
N ARG A 37 -2.08 -21.31 -13.37
CA ARG A 37 -2.96 -21.97 -14.34
C ARG A 37 -3.07 -21.19 -15.67
N LEU A 38 -3.23 -19.86 -15.61
CA LEU A 38 -3.49 -19.03 -16.79
C LEU A 38 -2.22 -18.72 -17.60
N TRP A 39 -1.11 -18.49 -16.89
CA TRP A 39 0.16 -18.07 -17.51
C TRP A 39 1.25 -19.15 -17.44
N GLY A 40 0.95 -20.32 -16.89
CA GLY A 40 1.96 -21.36 -16.70
C GLY A 40 3.10 -20.94 -15.78
N LEU A 41 2.84 -20.07 -14.80
CA LEU A 41 3.87 -19.60 -13.90
C LEU A 41 4.35 -20.75 -13.01
N THR A 42 5.65 -20.78 -12.78
CA THR A 42 6.25 -21.61 -11.76
C THR A 42 6.11 -20.96 -10.37
N PRO A 43 6.26 -21.69 -9.27
CA PRO A 43 6.35 -21.10 -7.91
C PRO A 43 7.41 -19.99 -7.81
N ALA A 44 8.51 -20.12 -8.54
CA ALA A 44 9.53 -19.08 -8.64
C ALA A 44 8.98 -17.79 -9.32
N GLY A 45 8.16 -17.92 -10.35
CA GLY A 45 7.49 -16.80 -11.00
C GLY A 45 6.57 -16.03 -10.05
N VAL A 46 5.81 -16.75 -9.21
CA VAL A 46 5.00 -16.13 -8.15
C VAL A 46 5.90 -15.44 -7.12
N GLY A 47 7.02 -16.05 -6.74
CA GLY A 47 8.03 -15.45 -5.87
C GLY A 47 8.58 -14.13 -6.43
N HIS A 48 8.78 -14.03 -7.73
CA HIS A 48 9.22 -12.78 -8.38
C HIS A 48 8.16 -11.67 -8.25
N LEU A 49 6.86 -12.00 -8.31
CA LEU A 49 5.78 -11.01 -8.08
C LEU A 49 5.82 -10.45 -6.65
N VAL A 50 6.11 -11.29 -5.67
CA VAL A 50 6.28 -10.85 -4.27
C VAL A 50 7.55 -10.01 -4.13
N ALA A 51 8.65 -10.44 -4.72
CA ALA A 51 9.90 -9.67 -4.71
C ALA A 51 9.76 -8.31 -5.38
N ALA A 52 8.99 -8.21 -6.47
CA ALA A 52 8.74 -6.96 -7.17
C ALA A 52 8.01 -5.93 -6.28
N VAL A 53 6.97 -6.34 -5.55
CA VAL A 53 6.29 -5.41 -4.62
C VAL A 53 7.20 -4.98 -3.48
N GLN A 54 8.03 -5.86 -2.97
CA GLN A 54 9.01 -5.52 -1.94
C GLN A 54 10.07 -4.54 -2.45
N ALA A 55 10.61 -4.79 -3.64
CA ALA A 55 11.57 -3.89 -4.29
C ALA A 55 10.98 -2.51 -4.55
N GLY A 56 9.73 -2.46 -5.02
CA GLY A 56 8.97 -1.22 -5.17
C GLY A 56 8.81 -0.47 -3.85
N PHE A 57 8.48 -1.17 -2.77
CA PHE A 57 8.34 -0.57 -1.45
C PHE A 57 9.66 0.02 -0.94
N ILE A 58 10.76 -0.69 -1.11
CA ILE A 58 12.10 -0.19 -0.75
C ILE A 58 12.42 1.06 -1.57
N ALA A 59 12.22 1.02 -2.89
CA ALA A 59 12.47 2.18 -3.76
C ALA A 59 11.60 3.38 -3.37
N GLY A 60 10.30 3.18 -3.12
CA GLY A 60 9.40 4.22 -2.66
C GLY A 60 9.81 4.82 -1.31
N THR A 61 10.20 3.98 -0.36
CA THR A 61 10.69 4.44 0.96
C THR A 61 11.95 5.30 0.82
N LEU A 62 12.89 4.90 -0.04
CA LEU A 62 14.09 5.70 -0.32
C LEU A 62 13.74 7.04 -0.96
N ILE A 63 12.81 7.07 -1.92
CA ILE A 63 12.35 8.31 -2.55
C ILE A 63 11.75 9.24 -1.49
N PHE A 64 10.86 8.75 -0.62
CA PHE A 64 10.29 9.56 0.46
C PHE A 64 11.35 10.07 1.43
N ALA A 65 12.33 9.23 1.78
CA ALA A 65 13.41 9.60 2.70
C ALA A 65 14.31 10.70 2.11
N VAL A 66 14.70 10.57 0.84
CA VAL A 66 15.62 11.52 0.19
C VAL A 66 14.92 12.85 -0.15
N THR A 67 13.65 12.78 -0.57
CA THR A 67 12.90 13.98 -0.97
C THR A 67 12.27 14.73 0.20
N GLY A 68 12.13 14.11 1.36
CA GLY A 68 11.41 14.69 2.50
C GLY A 68 9.91 14.93 2.22
N LEU A 69 9.35 14.26 1.20
CA LEU A 69 7.99 14.51 0.72
C LEU A 69 6.93 14.35 1.82
N ALA A 70 7.18 13.44 2.77
CA ALA A 70 6.32 13.21 3.92
C ALA A 70 6.28 14.38 4.93
N ASP A 71 7.27 15.28 4.86
CA ASP A 71 7.34 16.45 5.73
C ASP A 71 6.78 17.71 5.07
N HIS A 72 6.76 17.75 3.73
CA HIS A 72 6.27 18.89 2.95
C HIS A 72 4.77 18.81 2.63
N LEU A 73 4.18 17.63 2.65
CA LEU A 73 2.76 17.42 2.34
C LEU A 73 1.96 17.05 3.59
N ALA A 74 0.69 17.48 3.61
CA ALA A 74 -0.22 17.04 4.66
C ALA A 74 -0.35 15.50 4.62
N ALA A 75 -0.13 14.83 5.76
CA ALA A 75 -0.10 13.37 5.86
C ALA A 75 -1.35 12.71 5.27
N SER A 76 -2.54 13.29 5.50
CA SER A 76 -3.80 12.77 4.95
C SER A 76 -3.87 12.83 3.42
N ARG A 77 -3.33 13.90 2.80
CA ARG A 77 -3.29 14.04 1.34
C ARG A 77 -2.30 13.06 0.73
N LEU A 78 -1.12 12.95 1.32
CA LEU A 78 -0.10 12.04 0.84
C LEU A 78 -0.55 10.58 0.97
N PHE A 79 -1.17 10.22 2.09
CA PHE A 79 -1.80 8.91 2.29
C PHE A 79 -2.83 8.62 1.21
N ALA A 80 -3.78 9.55 0.97
CA ALA A 80 -4.83 9.36 -0.03
C ALA A 80 -4.27 9.20 -1.45
N LEU A 81 -3.29 10.03 -1.85
CA LEU A 81 -2.65 9.93 -3.16
C LEU A 81 -1.94 8.58 -3.34
N CYS A 82 -1.21 8.13 -2.32
CA CYS A 82 -0.52 6.86 -2.35
C CYS A 82 -1.49 5.67 -2.34
N ALA A 83 -2.58 5.74 -1.57
CA ALA A 83 -3.62 4.71 -1.57
C ALA A 83 -4.32 4.58 -2.93
N VAL A 84 -4.66 5.71 -3.56
CA VAL A 84 -5.21 5.72 -4.94
C VAL A 84 -4.19 5.17 -5.93
N GLY A 85 -2.92 5.58 -5.84
CA GLY A 85 -1.85 5.05 -6.68
C GLY A 85 -1.69 3.53 -6.53
N ALA A 86 -1.75 3.01 -5.30
CA ALA A 86 -1.70 1.57 -5.03
C ALA A 86 -2.92 0.84 -5.62
N ALA A 87 -4.12 1.40 -5.49
CA ALA A 87 -5.33 0.83 -6.06
C ALA A 87 -5.27 0.79 -7.59
N LEU A 88 -4.83 1.87 -8.25
CA LEU A 88 -4.68 1.94 -9.70
C LEU A 88 -3.61 0.97 -10.21
N SER A 89 -2.47 0.89 -9.54
CA SER A 89 -1.40 -0.05 -9.90
C SER A 89 -1.86 -1.50 -9.73
N ASN A 90 -2.61 -1.80 -8.68
CA ASN A 90 -3.17 -3.12 -8.46
C ASN A 90 -4.27 -3.46 -9.47
N ALA A 91 -5.11 -2.49 -9.88
CA ALA A 91 -6.06 -2.64 -10.96
C ALA A 91 -5.34 -2.89 -12.31
N GLY A 92 -4.24 -2.18 -12.57
CA GLY A 92 -3.38 -2.43 -13.73
C GLY A 92 -2.83 -3.86 -13.72
N PHE A 93 -2.37 -4.34 -12.57
CA PHE A 93 -1.96 -5.74 -12.41
C PHE A 93 -3.08 -6.71 -12.78
N ALA A 94 -4.29 -6.48 -12.26
CA ALA A 94 -5.41 -7.40 -12.49
C ALA A 94 -6.00 -7.35 -13.91
N LEU A 95 -6.03 -6.18 -14.54
CA LEU A 95 -6.78 -5.96 -15.78
C LEU A 95 -5.90 -5.83 -17.03
N LEU A 96 -4.65 -5.40 -16.87
CA LEU A 96 -3.78 -5.07 -18.01
C LEU A 96 -2.59 -6.01 -18.17
N SER A 97 -2.27 -6.83 -17.15
CA SER A 97 -1.16 -7.77 -17.25
C SER A 97 -1.50 -8.91 -18.22
N ARG A 98 -0.60 -9.16 -19.14
CA ARG A 98 -0.69 -10.24 -20.15
C ARG A 98 0.29 -11.38 -19.88
N GLY A 99 1.13 -11.23 -18.88
CA GLY A 99 2.15 -12.18 -18.49
C GLY A 99 3.03 -11.65 -17.38
N LEU A 100 4.04 -12.42 -17.00
CA LEU A 100 4.93 -12.11 -15.90
C LEU A 100 5.63 -10.74 -16.00
N PRO A 101 6.20 -10.32 -17.18
CA PRO A 101 6.90 -9.04 -17.28
C PRO A 101 6.01 -7.83 -16.95
N ASP A 102 4.81 -7.78 -17.50
CA ASP A 102 3.85 -6.70 -17.24
C ASP A 102 3.44 -6.70 -15.76
N ALA A 103 3.17 -7.88 -15.24
CA ALA A 103 2.77 -8.08 -13.85
C ALA A 103 3.85 -7.61 -12.87
N LEU A 104 5.13 -7.84 -13.16
CA LEU A 104 6.25 -7.36 -12.32
C LEU A 104 6.28 -5.83 -12.25
N VAL A 105 6.04 -5.14 -13.38
CA VAL A 105 6.00 -3.66 -13.40
C VAL A 105 4.86 -3.15 -12.52
N TRP A 106 3.65 -3.68 -12.67
CA TRP A 106 2.52 -3.27 -11.85
C TRP A 106 2.71 -3.56 -10.36
N ARG A 107 3.29 -4.73 -10.04
CA ARG A 107 3.60 -5.09 -8.66
C ARG A 107 4.66 -4.18 -8.04
N PHE A 108 5.68 -3.80 -8.81
CA PHE A 108 6.69 -2.83 -8.38
C PHE A 108 6.04 -1.46 -8.10
N LEU A 109 5.19 -0.96 -8.99
CA LEU A 109 4.46 0.31 -8.81
C LEU A 109 3.53 0.26 -7.59
N THR A 110 2.84 -0.88 -7.39
CA THR A 110 2.02 -1.10 -6.19
C THR A 110 2.87 -0.95 -4.91
N GLY A 111 4.02 -1.60 -4.86
CA GLY A 111 4.93 -1.50 -3.72
C GLY A 111 5.43 -0.08 -3.50
N MET A 112 5.83 0.61 -4.54
CA MET A 112 6.34 1.98 -4.48
C MET A 112 5.31 2.96 -3.90
N THR A 113 4.05 2.82 -4.28
CA THR A 113 2.96 3.64 -3.73
C THR A 113 2.61 3.25 -2.29
N LEU A 114 2.67 1.96 -1.94
CA LEU A 114 2.45 1.49 -0.56
C LEU A 114 3.47 2.03 0.44
N ALA A 115 4.67 2.41 -0.01
CA ALA A 115 5.66 3.08 0.84
C ALA A 115 5.14 4.41 1.43
N GLY A 116 4.20 5.08 0.75
CA GLY A 116 3.51 6.27 1.25
C GLY A 116 2.20 5.97 1.98
N VAL A 117 1.77 4.72 2.06
CA VAL A 117 0.56 4.31 2.79
C VAL A 117 0.91 3.92 4.21
N TYR A 118 1.67 2.85 4.41
CA TYR A 118 1.89 2.26 5.71
C TYR A 118 2.54 3.22 6.75
N PRO A 119 3.69 3.87 6.49
CA PRO A 119 4.31 4.74 7.49
C PRO A 119 3.47 6.00 7.78
N ILE A 120 2.78 6.52 6.77
CA ILE A 120 1.96 7.73 6.92
C ILE A 120 0.65 7.41 7.60
N GLY A 121 0.04 6.26 7.32
CA GLY A 121 -1.12 5.76 8.04
C GLY A 121 -0.83 5.60 9.52
N MET A 122 0.31 5.01 9.88
CA MET A 122 0.76 4.92 11.27
C MET A 122 0.96 6.29 11.92
N LYS A 123 1.56 7.27 11.20
CA LYS A 123 1.67 8.66 11.66
C LYS A 123 0.29 9.28 11.93
N LEU A 124 -0.69 9.03 11.07
CA LEU A 124 -2.07 9.47 11.25
C LEU A 124 -2.71 8.83 12.49
N VAL A 125 -2.59 7.51 12.65
CA VAL A 125 -3.12 6.81 13.84
C VAL A 125 -2.55 7.41 15.11
N VAL A 126 -1.23 7.59 15.20
CA VAL A 126 -0.57 8.17 16.38
C VAL A 126 -1.01 9.61 16.62
N SER A 127 -1.19 10.42 15.58
CA SER A 127 -1.61 11.83 15.71
C SER A 127 -3.04 11.97 16.23
N TRP A 128 -3.87 10.96 16.03
CA TRP A 128 -5.26 10.88 16.51
C TRP A 128 -5.40 9.98 17.75
N SER A 129 -4.33 9.38 18.27
CA SER A 129 -4.39 8.62 19.51
C SER A 129 -4.39 9.57 20.72
N PRO A 130 -5.22 9.34 21.75
CA PRO A 130 -5.15 10.13 22.97
C PRO A 130 -3.73 10.03 23.52
N ARG A 131 -3.09 11.16 23.74
CA ARG A 131 -1.90 11.18 24.59
C ARG A 131 -2.39 10.81 25.99
N GLU A 132 -1.98 9.67 26.49
CA GLU A 132 -2.09 9.40 27.91
C GLU A 132 -1.20 10.45 28.59
N THR A 133 -1.83 11.49 29.11
CA THR A 133 -1.20 12.40 30.06
C THR A 133 -1.07 11.62 31.36
N GLY A 134 0.05 10.91 31.49
CA GLY A 134 0.51 10.37 32.76
C GLY A 134 1.07 11.49 33.64
#